data_5c92a56d58e65f4942dc51dce4fa02fc
#
_entry.id   5c92a56d58e65f4942dc51dce4fa02fc
#
_cell.length_a   1.000
_cell.length_b   1.000
_cell.length_c   1.000
_cell.angle_alpha   90.00
_cell.angle_beta   90.00
_cell.angle_gamma   90.00
#
_symmetry.space_group_name_H-M   'P 1'
#
loop_
_entity.id
_entity.type
_entity.pdbx_description
1 polymer ?
#
loop_
_entity_poly.entity_id
_entity_poly.type
_entity_poly.pdbx_seq_one_letter_code
_entity_poly.pdbx_strand_id
1 'polypeptide(L)'
;LRVLVTGATGYIGSHVCKLLKEHGHHVTAWDINIHGEYNDIMAYCDHYSSFDITKFVHGTYDAVVHLAGRSVVPDSLREPTEYYRVNVMGTANLLDRVETPHILFASTSSAWEMASPYARSKVAAEDVIKEKANGYTIFRFFNVSGTDGHNRQLGVPTHLIRVAAMVAAEKLPNIXSLVRTMILGMVLVFVIIFMLLIWLVPLSTEWNEDPPTHRMNVLVLT
;
A
#
# COMPACT_ATOMS: atom_id res chain seq x y z
N LEU A 1 9.18 -13.07 -15.21
CA LEU A 1 7.77 -12.69 -15.39
C LEU A 1 7.68 -11.28 -15.93
N ARG A 2 6.63 -10.99 -16.69
CA ARG A 2 6.24 -9.64 -17.06
C ARG A 2 5.29 -9.13 -15.98
N VAL A 3 5.74 -8.13 -15.22
CA VAL A 3 5.01 -7.61 -14.07
C VAL A 3 4.62 -6.15 -14.33
N LEU A 4 3.33 -5.85 -14.18
CA LEU A 4 2.85 -4.47 -14.18
C LEU A 4 2.83 -3.96 -12.74
N VAL A 5 3.43 -2.80 -12.50
CA VAL A 5 3.34 -2.08 -11.22
C VAL A 5 2.59 -0.77 -11.48
N THR A 6 1.42 -0.59 -10.88
CA THR A 6 0.70 0.68 -10.89
C THR A 6 1.00 1.45 -9.62
N GLY A 7 1.06 2.76 -9.67
CA GLY A 7 1.55 3.58 -8.56
C GLY A 7 3.06 3.47 -8.40
N ALA A 8 3.74 3.26 -9.52
CA ALA A 8 5.16 2.87 -9.57
C ALA A 8 6.11 3.96 -9.07
N THR A 9 5.75 5.24 -9.20
CA THR A 9 6.58 6.35 -8.71
C THR A 9 6.31 6.69 -7.24
N GLY A 10 5.32 6.03 -6.64
CA GLY A 10 5.02 6.18 -5.21
C GLY A 10 6.08 5.53 -4.32
N TYR A 11 5.97 5.78 -3.02
CA TYR A 11 6.93 5.29 -2.02
C TYR A 11 7.09 3.76 -2.08
N ILE A 12 6.00 3.01 -1.99
CA ILE A 12 6.05 1.53 -2.06
C ILE A 12 6.40 1.08 -3.48
N GLY A 13 5.77 1.71 -4.49
CA GLY A 13 5.93 1.31 -5.89
C GLY A 13 7.36 1.35 -6.40
N SER A 14 8.09 2.41 -6.06
CA SER A 14 9.49 2.55 -6.48
C SER A 14 10.39 1.48 -5.88
N HIS A 15 10.17 1.11 -4.61
CA HIS A 15 10.90 -0.01 -3.99
C HIS A 15 10.54 -1.35 -4.63
N VAL A 16 9.26 -1.56 -4.95
CA VAL A 16 8.79 -2.79 -5.61
C VAL A 16 9.41 -2.92 -7.01
N CYS A 17 9.39 -1.85 -7.80
CA CYS A 17 10.03 -1.86 -9.13
C CYS A 17 11.50 -2.23 -9.05
N LYS A 18 12.23 -1.60 -8.12
CA LYS A 18 13.65 -1.90 -7.89
C LYS A 18 13.87 -3.38 -7.57
N LEU A 19 13.15 -3.91 -6.58
CA LEU A 19 13.28 -5.31 -6.18
C LEU A 19 12.94 -6.27 -7.33
N LEU A 20 11.88 -6.00 -8.08
CA LEU A 20 11.50 -6.84 -9.22
C LEU A 20 12.61 -6.87 -10.28
N LYS A 21 13.20 -5.72 -10.58
CA LYS A 21 14.33 -5.65 -11.54
C LYS A 21 15.55 -6.40 -11.03
N GLU A 22 15.89 -6.25 -9.76
CA GLU A 22 17.02 -6.95 -9.14
C GLU A 22 16.84 -8.49 -9.17
N HIS A 23 15.59 -8.95 -9.19
CA HIS A 23 15.26 -10.38 -9.30
C HIS A 23 15.00 -10.85 -10.74
N GLY A 24 15.34 -10.04 -11.73
CA GLY A 24 15.31 -10.43 -13.14
C GLY A 24 13.91 -10.45 -13.77
N HIS A 25 12.95 -9.74 -13.20
CA HIS A 25 11.62 -9.63 -13.82
C HIS A 25 11.60 -8.49 -14.84
N HIS A 26 10.71 -8.60 -15.82
CA HIS A 26 10.44 -7.55 -16.80
C HIS A 26 9.35 -6.64 -16.21
N VAL A 27 9.71 -5.41 -15.91
CA VAL A 27 8.84 -4.48 -15.16
C VAL A 27 8.25 -3.41 -16.08
N THR A 28 6.92 -3.34 -16.11
CA THR A 28 6.19 -2.20 -16.68
C THR A 28 5.68 -1.32 -15.54
N ALA A 29 6.03 -0.06 -15.54
CA ALA A 29 5.70 0.90 -14.50
C ALA A 29 4.65 1.89 -15.01
N TRP A 30 3.48 1.95 -14.35
CA TRP A 30 2.42 2.92 -14.65
C TRP A 30 2.20 3.84 -13.45
N ASP A 31 2.18 5.14 -13.70
CA ASP A 31 1.88 6.16 -12.69
C ASP A 31 1.47 7.46 -13.37
N ILE A 32 0.69 8.27 -12.69
CA ILE A 32 0.39 9.63 -13.14
C ILE A 32 1.52 10.62 -12.79
N ASN A 33 2.48 10.19 -11.98
CA ASN A 33 3.69 10.94 -11.56
C ASN A 33 3.35 12.35 -11.06
N ILE A 34 2.43 12.44 -10.12
CA ILE A 34 1.93 13.72 -9.58
C ILE A 34 3.06 14.57 -9.00
N HIS A 35 4.06 13.93 -8.45
CA HIS A 35 5.15 14.63 -7.75
C HIS A 35 6.30 15.03 -8.67
N GLY A 36 6.42 14.41 -9.86
CA GLY A 36 7.44 14.77 -10.87
C GLY A 36 8.89 14.59 -10.46
N GLU A 37 9.15 13.93 -9.34
CA GLU A 37 10.47 13.93 -8.70
C GLU A 37 11.25 12.63 -8.84
N TYR A 38 10.69 11.59 -9.46
CA TYR A 38 11.33 10.28 -9.57
C TYR A 38 11.83 10.02 -10.99
N ASN A 39 12.93 10.64 -11.34
CA ASN A 39 13.61 10.32 -12.61
C ASN A 39 14.29 8.95 -12.55
N ASP A 40 14.56 8.42 -11.34
CA ASP A 40 15.26 7.14 -11.18
C ASP A 40 14.37 5.92 -11.42
N ILE A 41 13.05 6.08 -11.50
CA ILE A 41 12.15 4.94 -11.82
C ILE A 41 12.54 4.28 -13.16
N MET A 42 13.08 5.07 -14.10
CA MET A 42 13.53 4.58 -15.38
C MET A 42 14.67 3.55 -15.26
N ALA A 43 15.44 3.60 -14.16
CA ALA A 43 16.48 2.62 -13.88
C ALA A 43 15.89 1.28 -13.37
N TYR A 44 14.65 1.30 -12.91
CA TYR A 44 14.00 0.15 -12.25
C TYR A 44 12.78 -0.38 -13.01
N CYS A 45 12.64 -0.03 -14.30
CA CYS A 45 11.59 -0.60 -15.14
C CYS A 45 12.10 -0.74 -16.58
N ASP A 46 11.48 -1.63 -17.35
CA ASP A 46 11.75 -1.81 -18.78
C ASP A 46 10.90 -0.85 -19.61
N HIS A 47 9.70 -0.57 -19.12
CA HIS A 47 8.78 0.38 -19.73
C HIS A 47 8.11 1.24 -18.67
N TYR A 48 8.12 2.54 -18.88
CA TYR A 48 7.38 3.50 -18.07
C TYR A 48 6.31 4.16 -18.93
N SER A 49 5.10 4.32 -18.36
CA SER A 49 4.05 5.09 -19.01
C SER A 49 3.30 5.93 -17.99
N SER A 50 3.08 7.20 -18.35
CA SER A 50 2.25 8.08 -17.54
C SER A 50 0.78 7.75 -17.79
N PHE A 51 0.22 6.91 -16.93
CA PHE A 51 -1.16 6.43 -17.05
C PHE A 51 -1.98 6.72 -15.81
N ASP A 52 -3.16 7.29 -16.03
CA ASP A 52 -4.23 7.37 -15.03
C ASP A 52 -5.09 6.10 -15.14
N ILE A 53 -5.11 5.29 -14.08
CA ILE A 53 -5.87 4.03 -14.06
C ILE A 53 -7.38 4.22 -14.24
N THR A 54 -7.88 5.46 -14.08
CA THR A 54 -9.30 5.79 -14.33
C THR A 54 -9.59 6.06 -15.82
N LYS A 55 -8.54 6.09 -16.65
CA LYS A 55 -8.65 6.31 -18.10
C LYS A 55 -8.49 5.00 -18.85
N PHE A 56 -8.33 5.08 -20.16
CA PHE A 56 -8.13 3.89 -20.99
C PHE A 56 -6.76 3.25 -20.67
N VAL A 57 -6.79 2.01 -20.24
CA VAL A 57 -5.61 1.18 -19.97
C VAL A 57 -5.80 -0.17 -20.66
N HIS A 58 -4.72 -0.85 -21.03
CA HIS A 58 -4.80 -2.21 -21.56
C HIS A 58 -3.43 -2.88 -21.48
N GLY A 59 -3.42 -4.19 -21.45
CA GLY A 59 -2.19 -4.97 -21.48
C GLY A 59 -2.38 -6.39 -20.96
N THR A 60 -1.39 -7.23 -21.19
CA THR A 60 -1.36 -8.61 -20.71
C THR A 60 -0.07 -8.83 -19.91
N TYR A 61 -0.19 -9.26 -18.66
CA TYR A 61 0.93 -9.43 -17.74
C TYR A 61 0.81 -10.75 -16.98
N ASP A 62 1.95 -11.27 -16.55
CA ASP A 62 1.99 -12.50 -15.74
C ASP A 62 1.55 -12.22 -14.29
N ALA A 63 1.74 -10.98 -13.83
CA ALA A 63 1.23 -10.51 -12.53
C ALA A 63 1.05 -8.99 -12.56
N VAL A 64 0.14 -8.50 -11.73
CA VAL A 64 -0.07 -7.06 -11.51
C VAL A 64 0.15 -6.74 -10.02
N VAL A 65 1.00 -5.75 -9.73
CA VAL A 65 1.13 -5.17 -8.39
C VAL A 65 0.41 -3.82 -8.40
N HIS A 66 -0.79 -3.81 -7.82
CA HIS A 66 -1.68 -2.66 -7.89
C HIS A 66 -1.54 -1.81 -6.63
N LEU A 67 -0.72 -0.74 -6.75
CA LEU A 67 -0.43 0.22 -5.67
C LEU A 67 -1.01 1.60 -5.97
N ALA A 68 -1.47 1.85 -7.20
CA ALA A 68 -2.07 3.13 -7.57
C ALA A 68 -3.33 3.39 -6.73
N GLY A 69 -3.44 4.59 -6.17
CA GLY A 69 -4.58 4.98 -5.38
C GLY A 69 -4.30 6.22 -4.54
N ARG A 70 -5.36 6.87 -4.11
CA ARG A 70 -5.25 7.97 -3.15
C ARG A 70 -5.25 7.40 -1.73
N SER A 71 -4.32 7.88 -0.88
CA SER A 71 -4.06 7.26 0.43
C SER A 71 -4.07 8.24 1.62
N VAL A 72 -4.25 9.54 1.38
CA VAL A 72 -4.16 10.56 2.43
C VAL A 72 -5.52 10.70 3.13
N VAL A 73 -5.63 10.22 4.37
CA VAL A 73 -6.90 10.17 5.12
C VAL A 73 -7.56 11.55 5.27
N PRO A 74 -6.86 12.62 5.72
CA PRO A 74 -7.49 13.96 5.78
C PRO A 74 -8.06 14.44 4.46
N ASP A 75 -7.38 14.17 3.34
CA ASP A 75 -7.87 14.56 2.01
C ASP A 75 -9.13 13.80 1.63
N SER A 76 -9.25 12.55 2.07
CA SER A 76 -10.45 11.76 1.78
C SER A 76 -11.72 12.33 2.42
N LEU A 77 -11.56 13.05 3.53
CA LEU A 77 -12.68 13.74 4.17
C LEU A 77 -13.13 14.96 3.38
N ARG A 78 -12.19 15.62 2.68
CA ARG A 78 -12.48 16.79 1.86
C ARG A 78 -13.00 16.42 0.47
N GLU A 79 -12.46 15.34 -0.11
CA GLU A 79 -12.71 14.91 -1.50
C GLU A 79 -13.15 13.44 -1.59
N PRO A 80 -14.21 13.02 -0.87
CA PRO A 80 -14.57 11.61 -0.82
C PRO A 80 -14.86 10.98 -2.19
N THR A 81 -15.56 11.69 -3.06
CA THR A 81 -15.90 11.22 -4.42
C THR A 81 -14.65 10.86 -5.21
N GLU A 82 -13.61 11.68 -5.10
CA GLU A 82 -12.34 11.45 -5.80
C GLU A 82 -11.64 10.17 -5.31
N TYR A 83 -11.78 9.84 -4.02
CA TYR A 83 -11.26 8.60 -3.46
C TYR A 83 -11.98 7.37 -4.04
N TYR A 84 -13.31 7.44 -4.16
CA TYR A 84 -14.06 6.35 -4.80
C TYR A 84 -13.75 6.26 -6.30
N ARG A 85 -13.64 7.41 -6.99
CA ARG A 85 -13.31 7.44 -8.42
C ARG A 85 -11.97 6.76 -8.68
N VAL A 86 -10.93 7.11 -7.94
CA VAL A 86 -9.58 6.57 -8.17
C VAL A 86 -9.47 5.15 -7.62
N ASN A 87 -9.83 4.94 -6.34
CA ASN A 87 -9.54 3.66 -5.67
C ASN A 87 -10.48 2.53 -6.11
N VAL A 88 -11.75 2.84 -6.40
CA VAL A 88 -12.74 1.80 -6.77
C VAL A 88 -12.88 1.71 -8.28
N MET A 89 -13.27 2.82 -8.95
CA MET A 89 -13.50 2.76 -10.39
C MET A 89 -12.19 2.55 -11.16
N GLY A 90 -11.07 3.12 -10.67
CA GLY A 90 -9.75 2.85 -11.25
C GLY A 90 -9.36 1.38 -11.15
N THR A 91 -9.62 0.73 -10.00
CA THR A 91 -9.38 -0.71 -9.81
C THR A 91 -10.27 -1.54 -10.74
N ALA A 92 -11.57 -1.21 -10.82
CA ALA A 92 -12.50 -1.90 -11.71
C ALA A 92 -12.07 -1.78 -13.18
N ASN A 93 -11.71 -0.57 -13.60
CA ASN A 93 -11.23 -0.30 -14.96
C ASN A 93 -9.95 -1.08 -15.29
N LEU A 94 -9.03 -1.17 -14.34
CA LEU A 94 -7.80 -1.97 -14.48
C LEU A 94 -8.16 -3.45 -14.72
N LEU A 95 -9.05 -4.02 -13.90
CA LEU A 95 -9.45 -5.42 -13.99
C LEU A 95 -10.25 -5.74 -15.25
N ASP A 96 -10.97 -4.76 -15.81
CA ASP A 96 -11.73 -4.95 -17.06
C ASP A 96 -10.84 -4.98 -18.28
N ARG A 97 -9.64 -4.42 -18.22
CA ARG A 97 -8.84 -4.11 -19.41
C ARG A 97 -7.43 -4.69 -19.39
N VAL A 98 -6.97 -5.11 -18.22
CA VAL A 98 -5.64 -5.71 -18.05
C VAL A 98 -5.80 -7.20 -17.77
N GLU A 99 -5.27 -8.01 -18.67
CA GLU A 99 -5.30 -9.46 -18.51
C GLU A 99 -4.16 -9.91 -17.60
N THR A 100 -4.50 -10.60 -16.53
CA THR A 100 -3.51 -11.18 -15.62
C THR A 100 -4.10 -12.38 -14.89
N PRO A 101 -3.32 -13.44 -14.66
CA PRO A 101 -3.77 -14.53 -13.79
C PRO A 101 -3.78 -14.14 -12.30
N HIS A 102 -3.02 -13.11 -11.90
CA HIS A 102 -2.93 -12.78 -10.48
C HIS A 102 -2.67 -11.29 -10.24
N ILE A 103 -3.45 -10.70 -9.32
CA ILE A 103 -3.25 -9.32 -8.88
C ILE A 103 -2.90 -9.25 -7.39
N LEU A 104 -1.87 -8.50 -7.05
CA LEU A 104 -1.48 -8.17 -5.68
C LEU A 104 -1.96 -6.74 -5.39
N PHE A 105 -2.82 -6.58 -4.41
CA PHE A 105 -3.48 -5.30 -4.13
C PHE A 105 -3.06 -4.73 -2.78
N ALA A 106 -2.64 -3.46 -2.80
CA ALA A 106 -2.34 -2.71 -1.59
C ALA A 106 -3.62 -2.14 -0.97
N SER A 107 -4.12 -2.80 0.06
CA SER A 107 -5.20 -2.32 0.90
C SER A 107 -4.65 -1.68 2.18
N THR A 108 -5.47 -1.53 3.20
CA THR A 108 -5.13 -0.79 4.42
C THR A 108 -5.64 -1.51 5.66
N SER A 109 -4.90 -1.44 6.76
CA SER A 109 -5.38 -1.89 8.08
C SER A 109 -6.63 -1.13 8.54
N SER A 110 -6.81 0.13 8.11
CA SER A 110 -8.01 0.92 8.40
C SER A 110 -9.30 0.31 7.81
N ALA A 111 -9.17 -0.71 6.96
CA ALA A 111 -10.30 -1.48 6.41
C ALA A 111 -11.15 -2.14 7.48
N TRP A 112 -10.57 -2.44 8.66
CA TRP A 112 -11.34 -3.04 9.77
C TRP A 112 -12.29 -2.05 10.43
N GLU A 113 -11.91 -0.78 10.50
CA GLU A 113 -12.72 0.26 11.16
C GLU A 113 -13.64 1.02 10.18
N MET A 114 -13.20 1.13 8.93
CA MET A 114 -13.91 1.86 7.86
C MET A 114 -14.28 3.33 8.26
N ALA A 115 -13.47 3.95 9.12
CA ALA A 115 -13.78 5.23 9.73
C ALA A 115 -13.67 6.43 8.76
N SER A 116 -13.07 6.23 7.58
CA SER A 116 -12.85 7.31 6.61
C SER A 116 -13.29 6.92 5.20
N PRO A 117 -13.57 7.89 4.32
CA PRO A 117 -13.81 7.59 2.90
C PRO A 117 -12.65 6.85 2.24
N TYR A 118 -11.40 7.14 2.63
CA TYR A 118 -10.23 6.37 2.19
C TYR A 118 -10.41 4.88 2.54
N ALA A 119 -10.64 4.58 3.83
CA ALA A 119 -10.77 3.19 4.28
C ALA A 119 -11.94 2.48 3.57
N ARG A 120 -13.10 3.14 3.48
CA ARG A 120 -14.28 2.59 2.79
C ARG A 120 -14.02 2.35 1.30
N SER A 121 -13.30 3.27 0.63
CA SER A 121 -12.96 3.09 -0.79
C SER A 121 -11.99 1.93 -1.01
N LYS A 122 -11.06 1.69 -0.07
CA LYS A 122 -10.16 0.52 -0.16
C LYS A 122 -10.92 -0.79 0.04
N VAL A 123 -11.87 -0.84 0.98
CA VAL A 123 -12.74 -2.03 1.17
C VAL A 123 -13.58 -2.29 -0.08
N ALA A 124 -14.21 -1.25 -0.63
CA ALA A 124 -14.99 -1.40 -1.87
C ALA A 124 -14.12 -1.89 -3.04
N ALA A 125 -12.87 -1.45 -3.12
CA ALA A 125 -11.92 -1.97 -4.13
C ALA A 125 -11.54 -3.43 -3.87
N GLU A 126 -11.40 -3.85 -2.59
CA GLU A 126 -11.21 -5.27 -2.26
C GLU A 126 -12.37 -6.13 -2.78
N ASP A 127 -13.59 -5.63 -2.64
CA ASP A 127 -14.77 -6.38 -3.08
C ASP A 127 -14.81 -6.49 -4.62
N VAL A 128 -14.48 -5.43 -5.33
CA VAL A 128 -14.33 -5.47 -6.80
C VAL A 128 -13.29 -6.51 -7.22
N ILE A 129 -12.14 -6.57 -6.53
CA ILE A 129 -11.08 -7.55 -6.81
C ILE A 129 -11.57 -8.97 -6.56
N LYS A 130 -12.24 -9.23 -5.45
CA LYS A 130 -12.78 -10.55 -5.11
C LYS A 130 -13.80 -11.04 -6.14
N GLU A 131 -14.58 -10.12 -6.71
CA GLU A 131 -15.61 -10.46 -7.71
C GLU A 131 -15.04 -10.66 -9.13
N LYS A 132 -14.00 -9.92 -9.51
CA LYS A 132 -13.56 -9.81 -10.91
C LYS A 132 -12.22 -10.48 -11.21
N ALA A 133 -11.31 -10.59 -10.23
CA ALA A 133 -9.97 -11.09 -10.48
C ALA A 133 -9.92 -12.62 -10.57
N ASN A 134 -9.13 -13.16 -11.50
CA ASN A 134 -8.90 -14.61 -11.63
C ASN A 134 -8.17 -15.17 -10.41
N GLY A 135 -7.19 -14.43 -9.89
CA GLY A 135 -6.47 -14.74 -8.66
C GLY A 135 -6.00 -13.45 -8.02
N TYR A 136 -5.97 -13.42 -6.70
CA TYR A 136 -5.59 -12.19 -6.01
C TYR A 136 -4.91 -12.46 -4.68
N THR A 137 -4.09 -11.48 -4.25
CA THR A 137 -3.57 -11.35 -2.90
C THR A 137 -3.83 -9.92 -2.42
N ILE A 138 -4.50 -9.77 -1.28
CA ILE A 138 -4.81 -8.46 -0.70
C ILE A 138 -3.94 -8.25 0.53
N PHE A 139 -3.11 -7.21 0.49
CA PHE A 139 -2.26 -6.79 1.61
C PHE A 139 -2.90 -5.61 2.34
N ARG A 140 -3.36 -5.81 3.57
CA ARG A 140 -3.82 -4.71 4.43
C ARG A 140 -2.65 -4.15 5.20
N PHE A 141 -2.00 -3.15 4.61
CA PHE A 141 -0.81 -2.52 5.18
C PHE A 141 -1.15 -1.68 6.41
N PHE A 142 -0.34 -1.80 7.42
CA PHE A 142 -0.18 -0.81 8.48
C PHE A 142 0.74 0.31 7.98
N ASN A 143 1.39 1.02 8.89
CA ASN A 143 2.36 2.05 8.50
C ASN A 143 3.61 1.36 7.92
N VAL A 144 3.92 1.69 6.68
CA VAL A 144 5.10 1.17 5.99
C VAL A 144 6.25 2.15 6.23
N SER A 145 7.42 1.63 6.59
CA SER A 145 8.62 2.42 6.79
C SER A 145 9.84 1.70 6.24
N GLY A 146 10.84 2.45 5.85
CA GLY A 146 12.10 1.94 5.33
C GLY A 146 12.68 2.87 4.27
N THR A 147 13.94 2.65 3.94
CA THR A 147 14.62 3.43 2.89
C THR A 147 15.79 2.63 2.31
N ASP A 148 16.07 2.86 1.06
CA ASP A 148 17.26 2.38 0.36
C ASP A 148 18.34 3.48 0.26
N GLY A 149 18.26 4.49 1.11
CA GLY A 149 19.14 5.67 1.06
C GLY A 149 18.55 6.84 0.28
N HIS A 150 17.45 6.65 -0.42
CA HIS A 150 16.77 7.69 -1.19
C HIS A 150 15.46 8.09 -0.46
N ASN A 151 15.13 9.39 -0.51
CA ASN A 151 13.91 9.89 0.10
C ASN A 151 12.73 9.69 -0.86
N ARG A 152 12.13 8.50 -0.82
CA ARG A 152 11.02 8.14 -1.70
C ARG A 152 9.64 8.47 -1.12
N GLN A 153 9.58 8.83 0.16
CA GLN A 153 8.32 9.22 0.81
C GLN A 153 8.17 10.75 0.76
N LEU A 154 7.49 11.23 -0.25
CA LEU A 154 7.31 12.66 -0.51
C LEU A 154 6.15 13.25 0.32
N GLY A 155 6.02 14.57 0.26
CA GLY A 155 4.96 15.31 0.94
C GLY A 155 5.22 15.57 2.42
N VAL A 156 4.23 16.15 3.09
CA VAL A 156 4.32 16.49 4.51
C VAL A 156 4.43 15.22 5.36
N PRO A 157 5.40 15.14 6.28
CA PRO A 157 5.54 13.95 7.13
C PRO A 157 4.38 13.88 8.13
N THR A 158 3.59 12.82 8.00
CA THR A 158 2.43 12.56 8.89
C THR A 158 2.59 11.28 9.70
N HIS A 159 3.45 10.37 9.26
CA HIS A 159 3.69 9.11 9.96
C HIS A 159 4.78 9.26 11.02
N LEU A 160 4.53 8.70 12.19
CA LEU A 160 5.37 8.86 13.38
C LEU A 160 6.85 8.54 13.12
N ILE A 161 7.15 7.43 12.44
CA ILE A 161 8.54 7.02 12.17
C ILE A 161 9.27 8.06 11.31
N ARG A 162 8.60 8.58 10.27
CA ARG A 162 9.20 9.63 9.42
C ARG A 162 9.40 10.93 10.20
N VAL A 163 8.40 11.34 11.00
CA VAL A 163 8.51 12.54 11.84
C VAL A 163 9.67 12.38 12.82
N ALA A 164 9.79 11.23 13.51
CA ALA A 164 10.86 10.95 14.46
C ALA A 164 12.24 10.99 13.78
N ALA A 165 12.36 10.40 12.58
CA ALA A 165 13.61 10.42 11.81
C ALA A 165 14.00 11.84 11.39
N MET A 166 13.03 12.67 11.00
CA MET A 166 13.28 14.07 10.63
C MET A 166 13.65 14.94 11.83
N VAL A 167 13.07 14.66 13.02
CA VAL A 167 13.48 15.31 14.26
C VAL A 167 14.90 14.89 14.64
N ALA A 168 15.23 13.60 14.55
CA ALA A 168 16.56 13.09 14.81
C ALA A 168 17.61 13.65 13.86
N ALA A 169 17.23 13.93 12.60
CA ALA A 169 18.10 14.56 11.59
C ALA A 169 18.09 16.10 11.66
N GLU A 170 17.50 16.68 12.69
CA GLU A 170 17.38 18.13 12.91
C GLU A 170 16.66 18.89 11.78
N LYS A 171 15.92 18.19 10.94
CA LYS A 171 15.13 18.76 9.83
C LYS A 171 13.75 19.27 10.25
N LEU A 172 13.32 18.94 11.47
CA LEU A 172 12.11 19.44 12.11
C LEU A 172 12.44 19.90 13.52
N PRO A 173 11.75 20.93 14.04
CA PRO A 173 11.96 21.36 15.41
C PRO A 173 11.55 20.25 16.40
N ASN A 174 12.21 20.20 17.53
CA ASN A 174 11.98 19.21 18.56
C ASN A 174 10.54 19.33 19.11
N ILE A 175 9.73 18.35 18.79
CA ILE A 175 8.37 18.28 19.33
C ILE A 175 8.41 17.40 20.59
N UNK A 176 9.16 17.71 21.27
CA UNK A 176 9.54 16.99 22.43
C UNK A 176 8.48 16.54 23.39
N SER A 177 7.56 17.37 23.60
CA SER A 177 6.55 16.92 24.56
C SER A 177 5.46 16.05 23.92
N LEU A 178 4.98 16.43 22.75
CA LEU A 178 3.88 15.72 22.07
C LEU A 178 4.29 14.33 21.57
N VAL A 179 5.45 14.21 20.96
CA VAL A 179 5.96 12.94 20.44
C VAL A 179 6.29 11.98 21.59
N ARG A 180 6.87 12.51 22.67
CA ARG A 180 7.21 11.71 23.85
C ARG A 180 5.96 11.14 24.54
N THR A 181 4.91 11.94 24.63
CA THR A 181 3.62 11.51 25.20
C THR A 181 2.91 10.50 24.29
N MET A 182 2.93 10.72 22.97
CA MET A 182 2.32 9.79 22.02
C MET A 182 3.07 8.46 21.96
N ILE A 183 4.41 8.47 21.97
CA ILE A 183 5.21 7.24 21.97
C ILE A 183 4.97 6.43 23.24
N LEU A 184 5.01 7.08 24.42
CA LEU A 184 4.74 6.40 25.69
C LEU A 184 3.32 5.80 25.72
N GLY A 185 2.33 6.55 25.23
CA GLY A 185 0.95 6.08 25.18
C GLY A 185 0.78 4.89 24.23
N MET A 186 1.36 4.95 23.03
CA MET A 186 1.27 3.86 22.04
C MET A 186 2.00 2.60 22.50
N VAL A 187 3.19 2.73 23.08
CA VAL A 187 3.94 1.59 23.61
C VAL A 187 3.16 0.93 24.75
N LEU A 188 2.56 1.73 25.64
CA LEU A 188 1.76 1.19 26.74
C LEU A 188 0.53 0.43 26.23
N VAL A 189 -0.18 0.98 25.25
CA VAL A 189 -1.35 0.33 24.64
C VAL A 189 -0.93 -0.96 23.91
N PHE A 190 0.18 -0.95 23.17
CA PHE A 190 0.69 -2.16 22.49
C PHE A 190 1.10 -3.25 23.49
N VAL A 191 1.76 -2.89 24.57
CA VAL A 191 2.14 -3.85 25.62
C VAL A 191 0.91 -4.44 26.30
N ILE A 192 -0.10 -3.62 26.58
CA ILE A 192 -1.36 -4.08 27.21
C ILE A 192 -2.11 -5.00 26.26
N ILE A 193 -2.26 -4.64 24.98
CA ILE A 193 -2.94 -5.48 23.98
C ILE A 193 -2.17 -6.80 23.79
N PHE A 194 -0.85 -6.75 23.72
CA PHE A 194 -0.01 -7.94 23.54
C PHE A 194 -0.12 -8.88 24.76
N MET A 195 -0.14 -8.33 25.98
CA MET A 195 -0.34 -9.09 27.21
C MET A 195 -1.74 -9.71 27.27
N LEU A 196 -2.77 -8.95 26.86
CA LEU A 196 -4.16 -9.46 26.79
C LEU A 196 -4.32 -10.56 25.73
N LEU A 197 -3.63 -10.44 24.58
CA LEU A 197 -3.67 -11.46 23.53
C LEU A 197 -2.98 -12.76 23.98
N ILE A 198 -1.87 -12.67 24.72
CA ILE A 198 -1.20 -13.86 25.31
C ILE A 198 -2.11 -14.55 26.32
N TRP A 199 -2.93 -13.78 27.07
CA TRP A 199 -3.80 -14.31 28.12
C TRP A 199 -5.13 -14.86 27.59
N LEU A 200 -5.62 -14.35 26.46
CA LEU A 200 -6.97 -14.67 25.92
C LEU A 200 -6.97 -15.69 24.78
N VAL A 201 -5.81 -16.05 24.22
CA VAL A 201 -5.75 -17.06 23.16
C VAL A 201 -5.42 -18.42 23.79
N PRO A 202 -6.38 -19.33 23.94
CA PRO A 202 -6.04 -20.71 24.31
C PRO A 202 -5.24 -21.32 23.14
N LEU A 203 -4.16 -21.98 23.49
CA LEU A 203 -3.33 -22.75 22.55
C LEU A 203 -4.14 -23.98 22.06
N SER A 204 -5.13 -23.76 21.24
CA SER A 204 -5.78 -24.86 20.54
C SER A 204 -5.17 -24.95 19.14
N THR A 205 -4.19 -25.82 19.03
CA THR A 205 -3.61 -26.22 17.76
C THR A 205 -4.48 -27.27 17.09
N GLU A 206 -5.39 -26.87 16.26
CA GLU A 206 -5.89 -27.76 15.21
C GLU A 206 -5.94 -26.95 13.92
N TRP A 207 -4.91 -27.14 13.12
CA TRP A 207 -4.86 -26.65 11.75
C TRP A 207 -5.55 -27.69 10.86
N ASN A 208 -6.77 -27.44 10.42
CA ASN A 208 -7.39 -28.23 9.37
C ASN A 208 -6.79 -27.82 8.03
N GLU A 209 -6.14 -28.77 7.39
CA GLU A 209 -5.53 -28.61 6.06
C GLU A 209 -6.59 -28.71 4.95
N ASP A 210 -7.23 -27.61 4.62
CA ASP A 210 -7.80 -27.44 3.28
C ASP A 210 -7.12 -26.22 2.64
N PRO A 211 -6.53 -26.36 1.45
CA PRO A 211 -5.83 -25.23 0.84
C PRO A 211 -6.82 -24.18 0.42
N PRO A 212 -6.82 -23.00 1.04
CA PRO A 212 -7.66 -21.93 0.55
C PRO A 212 -7.11 -21.40 -0.77
N THR A 213 -7.95 -21.35 -1.75
CA THR A 213 -7.66 -20.72 -3.05
C THR A 213 -7.42 -19.21 -2.91
N HIS A 214 -7.68 -18.67 -1.73
CA HIS A 214 -7.54 -17.24 -1.45
C HIS A 214 -6.83 -17.04 -0.10
N ARG A 215 -5.60 -16.53 -0.15
CA ARG A 215 -4.84 -16.18 1.06
C ARG A 215 -4.92 -14.70 1.35
N MET A 216 -5.49 -14.34 2.50
CA MET A 216 -5.36 -13.00 3.05
C MET A 216 -4.11 -12.97 3.94
N ASN A 217 -3.01 -12.47 3.41
CA ASN A 217 -1.78 -12.34 4.18
C ASN A 217 -1.72 -10.96 4.83
N VAL A 218 -1.72 -10.92 6.14
CA VAL A 218 -1.46 -9.69 6.90
C VAL A 218 0.05 -9.63 7.14
N LEU A 219 0.72 -8.79 6.37
CA LEU A 219 2.15 -8.56 6.58
C LEU A 219 2.31 -7.39 7.55
N VAL A 220 2.70 -7.70 8.77
CA VAL A 220 3.13 -6.69 9.74
C VAL A 220 4.62 -6.50 9.53
N LEU A 221 4.99 -5.40 8.87
CA LEU A 221 6.38 -5.00 8.80
C LEU A 221 6.65 -4.09 10.01
N THR A 222 7.39 -4.61 10.98
CA THR A 222 7.92 -3.84 12.10
C THR A 222 9.19 -3.12 11.69
#